data_498eaebd02528d7d808313fc0a7db5fc
#
_entry.id   498eaebd02528d7d808313fc0a7db5fc
#
_cell.length_a   1.000
_cell.length_b   1.000
_cell.length_c   1.000
_cell.angle_alpha   90.00
_cell.angle_beta   90.00
_cell.angle_gamma   90.00
#
_symmetry.space_group_name_H-M   'P 1'
#
loop_
_entity.id
_entity.type
_entity.pdbx_description
1 polymer ?
#
loop_
_entity_poly.entity_id
_entity_poly.type
_entity_poly.pdbx_seq_one_letter_code
_entity_poly.pdbx_strand_id
1 'polypeptide(L)'
;VAYKYFKDSELACKHTGENGMDVAFMKVIEAIREECGFPFRVSSAYRHPTHPIEAGKQKPGAHASGKAIDILVSMEQAFILVEVALKHGIIGIGISQKGPIGTRFIHLDMDKSRSRPRIWSY
;
A
#
# COMPACT_ATOMS: atom_id res chain seq x y z
N VAL A 1 11.38 1.05 13.92
CA VAL A 1 10.21 1.84 14.33
C VAL A 1 9.01 0.93 14.53
N ALA A 2 8.35 1.05 15.67
CA ALA A 2 7.15 0.26 15.96
C ALA A 2 5.89 1.04 15.54
N TYR A 3 4.96 0.34 14.90
CA TYR A 3 3.69 0.91 14.48
C TYR A 3 2.55 0.35 15.33
N LYS A 4 1.52 1.15 15.54
CA LYS A 4 0.37 0.78 16.37
C LYS A 4 -0.45 -0.36 15.75
N TYR A 5 -0.62 -0.34 14.43
CA TYR A 5 -1.51 -1.24 13.72
C TYR A 5 -0.82 -2.27 12.83
N PHE A 6 0.49 -2.19 12.67
CA PHE A 6 1.21 -3.04 11.73
C PHE A 6 2.42 -3.70 12.40
N LYS A 7 2.56 -5.00 12.17
CA LYS A 7 3.76 -5.74 12.56
C LYS A 7 4.84 -5.55 11.49
N ASP A 8 6.09 -5.58 11.91
CA ASP A 8 7.22 -5.49 10.99
C ASP A 8 7.13 -6.55 9.88
N SER A 9 6.73 -7.77 10.24
CA SER A 9 6.58 -8.88 9.29
C SER A 9 5.54 -8.64 8.20
N GLU A 10 4.51 -7.83 8.48
CA GLU A 10 3.48 -7.48 7.50
C GLU A 10 4.00 -6.51 6.45
N LEU A 11 4.98 -5.68 6.80
CA LEU A 11 5.51 -4.62 5.97
C LEU A 11 6.76 -5.02 5.20
N ALA A 12 7.43 -6.07 5.66
CA ALA A 12 8.71 -6.50 5.10
C ALA A 12 8.57 -7.11 3.70
N CYS A 13 9.61 -6.94 2.91
CA CYS A 13 9.73 -7.59 1.61
C CYS A 13 9.68 -9.12 1.79
N LYS A 14 8.79 -9.78 1.08
CA LYS A 14 8.64 -11.24 1.18
C LYS A 14 9.80 -12.02 0.59
N HIS A 15 10.63 -11.35 -0.23
CA HIS A 15 11.80 -11.95 -0.85
C HIS A 15 13.04 -11.82 0.04
N THR A 16 13.25 -10.66 0.69
CA THR A 16 14.45 -10.40 1.50
C THR A 16 14.20 -10.36 3.00
N GLY A 17 12.96 -10.19 3.44
CA GLY A 17 12.62 -9.99 4.85
C GLY A 17 12.90 -8.59 5.37
N GLU A 18 13.39 -7.70 4.52
CA GLU A 18 13.72 -6.33 4.90
C GLU A 18 12.48 -5.44 4.92
N ASN A 19 12.36 -4.60 5.95
CA ASN A 19 11.33 -3.56 6.02
C ASN A 19 11.95 -2.21 5.65
N GLY A 20 11.73 -1.80 4.40
CA GLY A 20 12.20 -0.51 3.89
C GLY A 20 11.09 0.52 3.80
N MET A 21 10.01 0.39 4.58
CA MET A 21 8.92 1.36 4.54
C MET A 21 9.36 2.73 5.02
N ASP A 22 8.91 3.75 4.29
CA ASP A 22 9.14 5.15 4.65
C ASP A 22 8.33 5.52 5.89
N VAL A 23 8.99 6.09 6.91
CA VAL A 23 8.35 6.40 8.18
C VAL A 23 7.25 7.46 8.03
N ALA A 24 7.48 8.48 7.23
CA ALA A 24 6.49 9.54 7.01
C ALA A 24 5.24 8.99 6.31
N PHE A 25 5.42 8.11 5.31
CA PHE A 25 4.32 7.43 4.64
C PHE A 25 3.52 6.57 5.64
N MET A 26 4.22 5.80 6.48
CA MET A 26 3.55 4.94 7.44
C MET A 26 2.76 5.73 8.49
N LYS A 27 3.18 6.94 8.84
CA LYS A 27 2.38 7.81 9.72
C LYS A 27 1.03 8.15 9.08
N VAL A 28 1.02 8.40 7.78
CA VAL A 28 -0.21 8.65 7.03
C VAL A 28 -1.10 7.40 7.01
N ILE A 29 -0.50 6.25 6.72
CA ILE A 29 -1.25 4.97 6.70
C ILE A 29 -1.83 4.63 8.07
N GLU A 30 -1.09 4.86 9.15
CA GLU A 30 -1.60 4.67 10.53
C GLU A 30 -2.80 5.58 10.80
N ALA A 31 -2.74 6.84 10.37
CA ALA A 31 -3.85 7.77 10.53
C ALA A 31 -5.08 7.33 9.71
N ILE A 32 -4.87 6.85 8.50
CA ILE A 32 -5.95 6.32 7.65
C ILE A 32 -6.59 5.10 8.32
N ARG A 33 -5.77 4.17 8.85
CA ARG A 33 -6.25 3.00 9.57
C ARG A 33 -7.10 3.39 10.78
N GLU A 34 -6.64 4.36 11.55
CA GLU A 34 -7.36 4.86 12.73
C GLU A 34 -8.74 5.42 12.34
N GLU A 35 -8.79 6.23 11.30
CA GLU A 35 -10.04 6.83 10.86
C GLU A 35 -11.00 5.82 10.25
N CYS A 36 -10.50 4.86 9.48
CA CYS A 36 -11.32 3.80 8.89
C CYS A 36 -11.99 2.92 9.93
N GLY A 37 -11.31 2.63 11.03
CA GLY A 37 -11.87 1.86 12.14
C GLY A 37 -11.99 0.36 11.91
N PHE A 38 -11.40 -0.19 10.85
CA PHE A 38 -11.38 -1.64 10.60
C PHE A 38 -9.95 -2.12 10.35
N PRO A 39 -9.65 -3.42 10.59
CA PRO A 39 -8.30 -3.94 10.38
C PRO A 39 -7.84 -3.85 8.93
N PHE A 40 -6.57 -3.50 8.73
CA PHE A 40 -5.93 -3.51 7.42
C PHE A 40 -5.11 -4.79 7.27
N ARG A 41 -5.54 -5.65 6.35
CA ARG A 41 -4.79 -6.84 5.98
C ARG A 41 -3.89 -6.46 4.80
N VAL A 42 -2.59 -6.55 5.02
CA VAL A 42 -1.58 -6.14 4.02
C VAL A 42 -1.23 -7.31 3.13
N SER A 43 -1.42 -7.18 1.82
CA SER A 43 -0.99 -8.19 0.86
C SER A 43 0.41 -7.90 0.31
N SER A 44 0.79 -6.62 0.23
CA SER A 44 2.13 -6.21 -0.21
C SER A 44 2.43 -4.82 0.34
N ALA A 45 3.67 -4.62 0.79
CA ALA A 45 4.14 -3.31 1.23
C ALA A 45 5.52 -3.06 0.62
N TYR A 46 6.61 -3.16 1.38
CA TYR A 46 7.94 -2.97 0.82
C TYR A 46 8.35 -4.14 -0.09
N ARG A 47 8.91 -3.81 -1.26
CA ARG A 47 9.58 -4.77 -2.15
C ARG A 47 10.99 -4.28 -2.42
N HIS A 48 11.99 -5.02 -1.96
CA HIS A 48 13.38 -4.73 -2.28
C HIS A 48 13.55 -4.76 -3.81
N PRO A 49 14.42 -3.90 -4.41
CA PRO A 49 14.63 -3.90 -5.86
C PRO A 49 15.02 -5.26 -6.46
N THR A 50 15.58 -6.17 -5.67
CA THR A 50 15.92 -7.53 -6.12
C THR A 50 14.72 -8.49 -6.11
N HIS A 51 13.55 -8.09 -5.56
CA HIS A 51 12.34 -8.90 -5.62
C HIS A 51 12.03 -9.21 -7.09
N PRO A 52 11.64 -10.47 -7.45
CA PRO A 52 11.43 -10.83 -8.85
C PRO A 52 10.51 -9.88 -9.63
N ILE A 53 9.46 -9.36 -8.99
CA ILE A 53 8.55 -8.40 -9.64
C ILE A 53 9.28 -7.08 -9.94
N GLU A 54 10.10 -6.57 -9.02
CA GLU A 54 10.81 -5.30 -9.20
C GLU A 54 12.02 -5.44 -10.11
N ALA A 55 12.76 -6.55 -9.99
CA ALA A 55 13.94 -6.82 -10.82
C ALA A 55 13.61 -6.98 -12.30
N GLY A 56 12.39 -7.43 -12.63
CA GLY A 56 11.92 -7.56 -13.99
C GLY A 56 11.49 -6.25 -14.65
N LYS A 57 11.46 -5.15 -13.89
CA LYS A 57 11.07 -3.83 -14.40
C LYS A 57 12.29 -3.03 -14.83
N GLN A 58 12.10 -2.15 -15.80
CA GLN A 58 13.13 -1.19 -16.22
C GLN A 58 13.51 -0.25 -15.07
N LYS A 59 12.53 0.11 -14.23
CA LYS A 59 12.68 0.95 -13.06
C LYS A 59 11.86 0.36 -11.93
N PRO A 60 12.41 0.22 -10.72
CA PRO A 60 11.65 -0.28 -9.57
C PRO A 60 10.36 0.52 -9.35
N GLY A 61 9.30 -0.18 -8.96
CA GLY A 61 7.98 0.41 -8.74
C GLY A 61 7.85 1.16 -7.41
N ALA A 62 6.64 1.66 -7.14
CA ALA A 62 6.34 2.42 -5.94
C ALA A 62 6.57 1.61 -4.65
N HIS A 63 6.34 0.30 -4.68
CA HIS A 63 6.60 -0.56 -3.52
C HIS A 63 8.10 -0.60 -3.14
N ALA A 64 8.99 -0.44 -4.10
CA ALA A 64 10.44 -0.41 -3.83
C ALA A 64 10.89 0.90 -3.18
N SER A 65 10.09 1.96 -3.27
CA SER A 65 10.38 3.23 -2.62
C SER A 65 10.03 3.24 -1.12
N GLY A 66 9.31 2.22 -0.65
CA GLY A 66 8.77 2.19 0.71
C GLY A 66 7.55 3.10 0.91
N LYS A 67 6.99 3.65 -0.17
CA LYS A 67 5.87 4.60 -0.13
C LYS A 67 4.61 4.05 -0.77
N ALA A 68 4.44 2.73 -0.75
CA ALA A 68 3.26 2.06 -1.29
C ALA A 68 2.85 0.89 -0.40
N ILE A 69 1.55 0.64 -0.36
CA ILE A 69 0.97 -0.47 0.39
C ILE A 69 -0.30 -0.94 -0.32
N ASP A 70 -0.48 -2.27 -0.38
CA ASP A 70 -1.70 -2.89 -0.89
C ASP A 70 -2.50 -3.45 0.30
N ILE A 71 -3.73 -3.00 0.44
CA ILE A 71 -4.64 -3.38 1.52
C ILE A 71 -5.74 -4.27 0.96
N LEU A 72 -5.90 -5.47 1.52
CA LEU A 72 -6.99 -6.39 1.14
C LEU A 72 -8.29 -5.87 1.72
N VAL A 73 -9.13 -5.32 0.86
CA VAL A 73 -10.46 -4.80 1.19
C VAL A 73 -11.39 -4.98 0.02
N SER A 74 -12.69 -5.03 0.32
CA SER A 74 -13.74 -5.13 -0.70
C SER A 74 -14.99 -4.40 -0.24
N MET A 75 -15.93 -4.18 -1.17
CA MET A 75 -17.26 -3.65 -0.91
C MET A 75 -17.22 -2.32 -0.16
N GLU A 76 -17.99 -2.18 0.91
CA GLU A 76 -18.11 -0.96 1.69
C GLU A 76 -16.77 -0.50 2.26
N GLN A 77 -15.96 -1.43 2.76
CA GLN A 77 -14.66 -1.09 3.33
C GLN A 77 -13.71 -0.51 2.27
N ALA A 78 -13.75 -1.04 1.03
CA ALA A 78 -12.96 -0.48 -0.06
C ALA A 78 -13.38 0.95 -0.38
N PHE A 79 -14.67 1.22 -0.40
CA PHE A 79 -15.21 2.56 -0.62
C PHE A 79 -14.75 3.53 0.46
N ILE A 80 -14.88 3.14 1.73
CA ILE A 80 -14.45 3.95 2.87
C ILE A 80 -12.95 4.21 2.82
N LEU A 81 -12.16 3.19 2.51
CA LEU A 81 -10.70 3.32 2.42
C LEU A 81 -10.29 4.38 1.39
N VAL A 82 -10.91 4.35 0.21
CA VAL A 82 -10.59 5.33 -0.85
C VAL A 82 -10.95 6.75 -0.39
N GLU A 83 -12.11 6.94 0.22
CA GLU A 83 -12.54 8.24 0.72
C GLU A 83 -11.56 8.79 1.76
N VAL A 84 -11.21 7.97 2.75
CA VAL A 84 -10.30 8.38 3.82
C VAL A 84 -8.89 8.61 3.29
N ALA A 85 -8.42 7.76 2.37
CA ALA A 85 -7.10 7.90 1.77
C ALA A 85 -6.96 9.23 1.02
N LEU A 86 -7.96 9.61 0.22
CA LEU A 86 -7.96 10.90 -0.48
C LEU A 86 -7.93 12.07 0.50
N LYS A 87 -8.67 11.99 1.57
CA LYS A 87 -8.72 13.00 2.62
C LYS A 87 -7.36 13.20 3.30
N HIS A 88 -6.57 12.13 3.42
CA HIS A 88 -5.24 12.17 4.03
C HIS A 88 -4.11 12.44 3.04
N GLY A 89 -4.43 12.79 1.80
CA GLY A 89 -3.44 13.21 0.84
C GLY A 89 -2.74 12.12 0.06
N ILE A 90 -3.29 10.92 0.02
CA ILE A 90 -2.78 9.85 -0.86
C ILE A 90 -2.93 10.31 -2.31
N ILE A 91 -1.89 10.12 -3.10
CA ILE A 91 -1.81 10.60 -4.48
C ILE A 91 -1.78 9.49 -5.53
N GLY A 92 -1.59 8.25 -5.14
CA GLY A 92 -1.67 7.09 -6.04
C GLY A 92 -2.67 6.09 -5.51
N ILE A 93 -3.69 5.75 -6.31
CA ILE A 93 -4.72 4.78 -5.93
C ILE A 93 -4.90 3.78 -7.06
N GLY A 94 -4.60 2.51 -6.77
CA GLY A 94 -4.84 1.40 -7.68
C GLY A 94 -6.00 0.56 -7.17
N ILE A 95 -6.92 0.22 -8.05
CA ILE A 95 -8.14 -0.49 -7.67
C ILE A 95 -8.17 -1.87 -8.31
N SER A 96 -8.19 -2.91 -7.48
CA SER A 96 -8.42 -4.29 -7.90
C SER A 96 -9.61 -4.84 -7.13
N GLN A 97 -10.80 -4.56 -7.63
CA GLN A 97 -12.07 -5.00 -7.01
C GLN A 97 -12.77 -6.02 -7.90
N LYS A 98 -12.01 -6.99 -8.39
CA LYS A 98 -12.47 -8.09 -9.25
C LYS A 98 -11.97 -9.42 -8.74
N GLY A 99 -12.57 -10.51 -9.22
CA GLY A 99 -12.21 -11.86 -8.79
C GLY A 99 -12.76 -12.20 -7.41
N PRO A 100 -12.27 -13.27 -6.78
CA PRO A 100 -12.73 -13.68 -5.45
C PRO A 100 -12.57 -12.58 -4.42
N ILE A 101 -13.56 -12.41 -3.56
CA ILE A 101 -13.60 -11.30 -2.58
C ILE A 101 -12.31 -11.21 -1.75
N GLY A 102 -11.81 -12.33 -1.27
CA GLY A 102 -10.60 -12.35 -0.42
C GLY A 102 -9.32 -11.93 -1.13
N THR A 103 -9.33 -11.76 -2.45
CA THR A 103 -8.16 -11.35 -3.23
C THR A 103 -8.22 -9.89 -3.66
N ARG A 104 -9.34 -9.20 -3.40
CA ARG A 104 -9.53 -7.81 -3.81
C ARG A 104 -8.72 -6.88 -2.94
N PHE A 105 -8.13 -5.86 -3.54
CA PHE A 105 -7.28 -4.92 -2.81
C PHE A 105 -7.36 -3.52 -3.37
N ILE A 106 -6.87 -2.58 -2.57
CA ILE A 106 -6.63 -1.19 -2.97
C ILE A 106 -5.15 -0.91 -2.73
N HIS A 107 -4.48 -0.40 -3.76
CA HIS A 107 -3.12 0.11 -3.68
C HIS A 107 -3.16 1.58 -3.30
N LEU A 108 -2.36 1.98 -2.31
CA LEU A 108 -2.19 3.37 -1.89
C LEU A 108 -0.71 3.74 -1.97
N ASP A 109 -0.40 4.90 -2.54
CA ASP A 109 0.98 5.39 -2.53
C ASP A 109 1.09 6.91 -2.44
N MET A 110 2.30 7.35 -2.08
CA MET A 110 2.69 8.75 -2.07
C MET A 110 4.04 8.92 -2.81
N ASP A 111 4.23 8.18 -3.88
CA ASP A 111 5.46 8.20 -4.67
C ASP A 111 5.44 9.33 -5.71
N LYS A 112 5.96 10.49 -5.32
CA LYS A 112 5.99 11.68 -6.17
C LYS A 112 6.96 11.56 -7.35
N SER A 113 7.81 10.55 -7.40
CA SER A 113 8.71 10.32 -8.52
C SER A 113 8.02 9.79 -9.76
N ARG A 114 6.72 9.49 -9.66
CA ARG A 114 5.88 8.98 -10.73
C ARG A 114 4.82 9.99 -11.12
N SER A 115 4.07 9.69 -12.22
CA SER A 115 2.93 10.50 -12.62
C SER A 115 1.84 10.43 -11.53
N ARG A 116 1.70 11.50 -10.75
CA ARG A 116 0.75 11.62 -9.64
C ARG A 116 0.18 13.03 -9.58
N PRO A 117 -1.07 13.25 -9.11
CA PRO A 117 -1.98 12.21 -8.62
C PRO A 117 -2.54 11.35 -9.75
N ARG A 118 -2.83 10.10 -9.45
CA ARG A 118 -3.36 9.17 -10.43
C ARG A 118 -4.19 8.07 -9.78
N ILE A 119 -5.27 7.67 -10.46
CA ILE A 119 -6.06 6.49 -10.12
C ILE A 119 -6.07 5.54 -11.31
N TRP A 120 -5.98 4.24 -11.05
CA TRP A 120 -5.99 3.23 -12.10
C TRP A 120 -6.68 1.96 -11.64
N SER A 121 -7.04 1.10 -12.59
CA SER A 121 -7.56 -0.23 -12.33
C SER A 121 -6.59 -1.28 -12.87
N TYR A 122 -6.68 -2.45 -12.31
CA TYR A 122 -5.88 -3.59 -12.74
C TYR A 122 -6.63 -4.46 -13.74
#